data_6001e51f1de64c488164133ac195d6a2
#
_entry.id   6001e51f1de64c488164133ac195d6a2
#
_cell.length_a   1.000
_cell.length_b   1.000
_cell.length_c   1.000
_cell.angle_alpha   90.00
_cell.angle_beta   90.00
_cell.angle_gamma   90.00
#
_symmetry.space_group_name_H-M   'P 1'
#
loop_
_entity.id
_entity.type
_entity.pdbx_description
1 polymer ?
#
loop_
_entity_poly.entity_id
_entity_poly.type
_entity_poly.pdbx_seq_one_letter_code
_entity_poly.pdbx_strand_id
1 'polypeptide(L)'
;FRTECKVLTLEEIIILIRRRRWKNEILAYRTALAEGRAEEARKLKGGLPGFTPSGGFKGGHKASAIETYSQVVGLDFDHVKDLPALILAFRALSSTLAMFVSPGGEGLKVFVRVDCPAERHGEAYPLVAAFFEKAGGVASDAKCKDISRCCYVGDDGEAYYNPDAEVFHIPEKQSAEKGVDAFVARFLDRIPPLAGARNQTVYRLGCEANRRGFSYTETAACCTLRLQAADFTATEIEQALHS
;
A
#
# COMPACT_ATOMS: atom_id res chain seq x y z
N PHE A 1 3.39 0.89 -28.41
CA PHE A 1 2.94 1.69 -27.24
C PHE A 1 2.46 3.03 -27.78
N ARG A 2 1.18 3.35 -27.64
CA ARG A 2 0.65 4.67 -27.98
C ARG A 2 1.13 5.66 -26.93
N THR A 3 1.76 6.73 -27.38
CA THR A 3 2.38 7.79 -26.56
C THR A 3 1.41 8.86 -26.06
N GLU A 4 0.11 8.74 -26.32
CA GLU A 4 -0.89 9.68 -25.81
C GLU A 4 -1.59 9.11 -24.58
N CYS A 5 -1.12 9.50 -23.41
CA CYS A 5 -1.83 9.28 -22.15
C CYS A 5 -2.86 10.40 -21.97
N LYS A 6 -4.13 10.03 -21.75
CA LYS A 6 -5.18 10.96 -21.32
C LYS A 6 -5.33 10.83 -19.82
N VAL A 7 -5.50 11.96 -19.15
CA VAL A 7 -5.90 11.98 -17.74
C VAL A 7 -7.43 11.90 -17.71
N LEU A 8 -7.95 10.84 -17.08
CA LEU A 8 -9.36 10.63 -16.84
C LEU A 8 -9.58 10.39 -15.35
N THR A 9 -10.71 10.78 -14.84
CA THR A 9 -11.15 10.39 -13.50
C THR A 9 -11.56 8.91 -13.48
N LEU A 10 -11.55 8.28 -12.31
CA LEU A 10 -12.03 6.91 -12.16
C LEU A 10 -13.51 6.79 -12.58
N GLU A 11 -14.32 7.80 -12.27
CA GLU A 11 -15.73 7.87 -12.71
C GLU A 11 -15.87 7.80 -14.22
N GLU A 12 -15.12 8.62 -14.96
CA GLU A 12 -15.13 8.61 -16.42
C GLU A 12 -14.75 7.23 -16.99
N ILE A 13 -13.75 6.57 -16.38
CA ILE A 13 -13.34 5.21 -16.76
C ILE A 13 -14.49 4.23 -16.52
N ILE A 14 -15.14 4.27 -15.36
CA ILE A 14 -16.29 3.40 -15.06
C ILE A 14 -17.46 3.66 -16.02
N ILE A 15 -17.73 4.92 -16.37
CA ILE A 15 -18.76 5.25 -17.38
C ILE A 15 -18.44 4.62 -18.74
N LEU A 16 -17.18 4.65 -19.18
CA LEU A 16 -16.78 4.02 -20.44
C LEU A 16 -16.91 2.49 -20.39
N ILE A 17 -16.60 1.86 -19.25
CA ILE A 17 -16.78 0.43 -19.02
C ILE A 17 -18.27 0.06 -19.06
N ARG A 18 -19.13 0.80 -18.34
CA ARG A 18 -20.60 0.62 -18.39
C ARG A 18 -21.18 0.75 -19.80
N ARG A 19 -20.65 1.68 -20.59
CA ARG A 19 -21.03 1.88 -21.99
C ARG A 19 -20.46 0.82 -22.92
N ARG A 20 -19.74 -0.16 -22.36
CA ARG A 20 -19.15 -1.30 -23.09
C ARG A 20 -18.27 -0.86 -24.25
N ARG A 21 -17.47 0.20 -24.03
CA ARG A 21 -16.65 0.85 -25.07
C ARG A 21 -15.67 -0.11 -25.76
N TRP A 22 -15.23 -1.15 -25.06
CA TRP A 22 -14.23 -2.13 -25.52
C TRP A 22 -14.81 -3.54 -25.66
N LYS A 23 -16.12 -3.64 -25.88
CA LYS A 23 -16.85 -4.92 -25.94
C LYS A 23 -16.22 -5.90 -26.95
N ASN A 24 -15.93 -5.43 -28.17
CA ASN A 24 -15.44 -6.29 -29.23
C ASN A 24 -14.04 -6.81 -28.96
N GLU A 25 -13.14 -5.95 -28.46
CA GLU A 25 -11.78 -6.31 -28.11
C GLU A 25 -11.76 -7.32 -26.94
N ILE A 26 -12.61 -7.11 -25.93
CA ILE A 26 -12.72 -8.01 -24.79
C ILE A 26 -13.38 -9.33 -25.19
N LEU A 27 -14.38 -9.30 -26.07
CA LEU A 27 -14.99 -10.52 -26.59
C LEU A 27 -13.96 -11.37 -27.34
N ALA A 28 -13.17 -10.75 -28.24
CA ALA A 28 -12.10 -11.45 -28.94
C ALA A 28 -11.08 -12.09 -27.97
N TYR A 29 -10.69 -11.36 -26.91
CA TYR A 29 -9.81 -11.87 -25.87
C TYR A 29 -10.42 -13.07 -25.14
N ARG A 30 -11.68 -12.98 -24.70
CA ARG A 30 -12.38 -14.08 -24.01
C ARG A 30 -12.56 -15.32 -24.91
N THR A 31 -12.87 -15.10 -26.20
CA THR A 31 -12.95 -16.19 -27.18
C THR A 31 -11.60 -16.91 -27.31
N ALA A 32 -10.51 -16.18 -27.48
CA ALA A 32 -9.17 -16.77 -27.56
C ALA A 32 -8.79 -17.57 -26.29
N LEU A 33 -9.20 -17.08 -25.11
CA LEU A 33 -9.01 -17.82 -23.83
C LEU A 33 -9.82 -19.13 -23.81
N ALA A 34 -11.10 -19.08 -24.18
CA ALA A 34 -12.01 -20.24 -24.16
C ALA A 34 -11.55 -21.34 -25.14
N GLU A 35 -10.96 -20.95 -26.27
CA GLU A 35 -10.44 -21.86 -27.29
C GLU A 35 -8.98 -22.33 -27.00
N GLY A 36 -8.39 -21.93 -25.88
CA GLY A 36 -7.05 -22.32 -25.49
C GLY A 36 -5.93 -21.68 -26.32
N ARG A 37 -6.21 -20.62 -27.09
CA ARG A 37 -5.25 -19.89 -27.94
C ARG A 37 -4.44 -18.90 -27.10
N ALA A 38 -3.57 -19.44 -26.23
CA ALA A 38 -2.89 -18.70 -25.17
C ALA A 38 -2.04 -17.52 -25.69
N GLU A 39 -1.26 -17.71 -26.76
CA GLU A 39 -0.43 -16.65 -27.34
C GLU A 39 -1.27 -15.50 -27.93
N GLU A 40 -2.36 -15.84 -28.60
CA GLU A 40 -3.27 -14.85 -29.17
C GLU A 40 -4.01 -14.10 -28.04
N ALA A 41 -4.50 -14.83 -27.04
CA ALA A 41 -5.11 -14.22 -25.86
C ALA A 41 -4.16 -13.24 -25.16
N ARG A 42 -2.89 -13.61 -24.99
CA ARG A 42 -1.85 -12.72 -24.43
C ARG A 42 -1.67 -11.44 -25.26
N LYS A 43 -1.62 -11.58 -26.58
CA LYS A 43 -1.50 -10.44 -27.52
C LYS A 43 -2.73 -9.53 -27.46
N LEU A 44 -3.93 -10.11 -27.49
CA LEU A 44 -5.19 -9.36 -27.39
C LEU A 44 -5.31 -8.63 -26.05
N LYS A 45 -4.99 -9.28 -24.92
CA LYS A 45 -4.95 -8.62 -23.61
C LYS A 45 -3.97 -7.47 -23.58
N GLY A 46 -2.77 -7.65 -24.13
CA GLY A 46 -1.75 -6.60 -24.20
C GLY A 46 -2.15 -5.39 -25.07
N GLY A 47 -3.11 -5.56 -25.99
CA GLY A 47 -3.69 -4.50 -26.81
C GLY A 47 -4.85 -3.74 -26.15
N LEU A 48 -5.38 -4.23 -25.03
CA LEU A 48 -6.44 -3.53 -24.29
C LEU A 48 -5.92 -2.23 -23.69
N PRO A 49 -6.73 -1.19 -23.62
CA PRO A 49 -6.38 -0.01 -22.84
C PRO A 49 -6.16 -0.35 -21.36
N GLY A 50 -5.14 0.28 -20.79
CA GLY A 50 -4.86 0.20 -19.35
C GLY A 50 -4.82 1.58 -18.73
N PHE A 51 -5.03 1.66 -17.44
CA PHE A 51 -4.91 2.87 -16.65
C PHE A 51 -4.22 2.58 -15.32
N THR A 52 -3.68 3.61 -14.70
CA THR A 52 -3.03 3.56 -13.39
C THR A 52 -4.00 4.14 -12.35
N PRO A 53 -4.69 3.31 -11.54
CA PRO A 53 -5.72 3.80 -10.63
C PRO A 53 -5.16 4.69 -9.52
N SER A 54 -3.90 4.46 -9.13
CA SER A 54 -3.29 5.15 -7.99
C SER A 54 -2.68 6.51 -8.36
N GLY A 55 -2.62 6.89 -9.64
CA GLY A 55 -2.15 8.23 -10.00
C GLY A 55 -1.67 8.40 -11.43
N GLY A 56 -1.23 9.64 -11.73
CA GLY A 56 -0.59 10.04 -12.98
C GLY A 56 0.94 9.90 -12.90
N PHE A 57 1.56 9.45 -14.01
CA PHE A 57 3.00 9.19 -14.09
C PHE A 57 3.59 9.90 -15.32
N LYS A 58 4.79 10.47 -15.18
CA LYS A 58 5.52 11.11 -16.27
C LYS A 58 6.79 10.36 -16.61
N GLY A 59 6.96 10.06 -17.88
CA GLY A 59 8.17 9.40 -18.37
C GLY A 59 8.24 7.89 -18.10
N GLY A 60 7.16 7.24 -17.65
CA GLY A 60 7.07 5.79 -17.50
C GLY A 60 6.32 5.32 -16.26
N HIS A 61 6.00 4.02 -16.23
CA HIS A 61 5.29 3.37 -15.13
C HIS A 61 6.28 2.91 -14.05
N LYS A 62 6.78 3.85 -13.25
CA LYS A 62 7.65 3.58 -12.09
C LYS A 62 7.18 4.42 -10.91
N ALA A 63 7.25 3.88 -9.70
CA ALA A 63 6.85 4.60 -8.50
C ALA A 63 7.54 5.97 -8.36
N SER A 64 8.82 6.08 -8.76
CA SER A 64 9.57 7.34 -8.77
C SER A 64 9.12 8.37 -9.82
N ALA A 65 8.25 7.99 -10.76
CA ALA A 65 7.75 8.86 -11.82
C ALA A 65 6.32 9.38 -11.55
N ILE A 66 5.81 9.17 -10.34
CA ILE A 66 4.48 9.65 -9.95
C ILE A 66 4.47 11.18 -9.87
N GLU A 67 3.54 11.81 -10.57
CA GLU A 67 3.29 13.26 -10.53
C GLU A 67 2.08 13.61 -9.67
N THR A 68 1.04 12.82 -9.78
CA THR A 68 -0.20 13.03 -9.01
C THR A 68 -0.63 11.72 -8.38
N TYR A 69 -0.95 11.75 -7.10
CA TYR A 69 -1.47 10.60 -6.38
C TYR A 69 -2.99 10.75 -6.22
N SER A 70 -3.74 9.75 -6.67
CA SER A 70 -5.21 9.75 -6.63
C SER A 70 -5.79 9.33 -5.28
N GLN A 71 -4.97 8.90 -4.33
CA GLN A 71 -5.39 8.30 -3.06
C GLN A 71 -6.32 7.08 -3.25
N VAL A 72 -6.09 6.30 -4.31
CA VAL A 72 -6.87 5.10 -4.62
C VAL A 72 -5.97 3.87 -4.61
N VAL A 73 -6.37 2.87 -3.85
CA VAL A 73 -5.81 1.50 -3.88
C VAL A 73 -6.69 0.66 -4.80
N GLY A 74 -6.04 -0.01 -5.76
CA GLY A 74 -6.69 -0.97 -6.65
C GLY A 74 -6.39 -2.40 -6.22
N LEU A 75 -7.43 -3.21 -6.00
CA LEU A 75 -7.35 -4.63 -5.73
C LEU A 75 -7.74 -5.44 -6.96
N ASP A 76 -7.14 -6.60 -7.12
CA ASP A 76 -7.43 -7.54 -8.21
C ASP A 76 -7.73 -8.93 -7.62
N PHE A 77 -8.93 -9.43 -7.86
CA PHE A 77 -9.36 -10.76 -7.44
C PHE A 77 -9.51 -11.62 -8.68
N ASP A 78 -8.57 -12.53 -8.90
CA ASP A 78 -8.56 -13.43 -10.07
C ASP A 78 -9.23 -14.77 -9.76
N HIS A 79 -9.78 -15.43 -10.78
CA HIS A 79 -10.35 -16.78 -10.74
C HIS A 79 -11.36 -16.99 -9.60
N VAL A 80 -12.31 -16.06 -9.48
CA VAL A 80 -13.34 -16.07 -8.44
C VAL A 80 -14.39 -17.13 -8.76
N LYS A 81 -14.62 -18.08 -7.85
CA LYS A 81 -15.58 -19.18 -8.05
C LYS A 81 -17.04 -18.71 -8.09
N ASP A 82 -17.40 -17.77 -7.23
CA ASP A 82 -18.74 -17.17 -7.16
C ASP A 82 -18.61 -15.65 -7.27
N LEU A 83 -18.46 -15.18 -8.50
CA LEU A 83 -18.30 -13.77 -8.81
C LEU A 83 -19.54 -12.94 -8.42
N PRO A 84 -20.80 -13.40 -8.66
CA PRO A 84 -21.99 -12.68 -8.21
C PRO A 84 -22.04 -12.46 -6.69
N ALA A 85 -21.73 -13.49 -5.90
CA ALA A 85 -21.70 -13.36 -4.44
C ALA A 85 -20.61 -12.38 -3.98
N LEU A 86 -19.42 -12.40 -4.59
CA LEU A 86 -18.35 -11.48 -4.29
C LEU A 86 -18.72 -10.03 -4.61
N ILE A 87 -19.36 -9.79 -5.76
CA ILE A 87 -19.87 -8.47 -6.17
C ILE A 87 -20.85 -7.93 -5.13
N LEU A 88 -21.80 -8.76 -4.69
CA LEU A 88 -22.79 -8.38 -3.67
C LEU A 88 -22.11 -8.05 -2.33
N ALA A 89 -21.17 -8.89 -1.89
CA ALA A 89 -20.43 -8.67 -0.66
C ALA A 89 -19.67 -7.34 -0.68
N PHE A 90 -18.96 -7.05 -1.77
CA PHE A 90 -18.17 -5.82 -1.87
C PHE A 90 -19.02 -4.58 -2.13
N ARG A 91 -20.16 -4.71 -2.82
CA ARG A 91 -21.12 -3.59 -2.98
C ARG A 91 -21.72 -3.15 -1.65
N ALA A 92 -21.80 -4.04 -0.67
CA ALA A 92 -22.32 -3.74 0.67
C ALA A 92 -21.28 -3.03 1.57
N LEU A 93 -20.00 -2.98 1.19
CA LEU A 93 -18.96 -2.28 1.96
C LEU A 93 -19.00 -0.79 1.64
N SER A 94 -19.14 0.06 2.67
CA SER A 94 -19.22 1.52 2.52
C SER A 94 -17.95 2.12 1.88
N SER A 95 -16.80 1.47 2.05
CA SER A 95 -15.51 1.89 1.46
C SER A 95 -15.29 1.49 0.01
N THR A 96 -16.22 0.76 -0.63
CA THR A 96 -16.08 0.41 -2.05
C THR A 96 -16.38 1.60 -2.93
N LEU A 97 -15.34 2.22 -3.49
CA LEU A 97 -15.47 3.37 -4.40
C LEU A 97 -15.94 2.95 -5.79
N ALA A 98 -15.32 1.92 -6.35
CA ALA A 98 -15.68 1.40 -7.66
C ALA A 98 -15.31 -0.08 -7.80
N MET A 99 -15.99 -0.80 -8.68
CA MET A 99 -15.59 -2.14 -9.08
C MET A 99 -16.15 -2.51 -10.44
N PHE A 100 -15.47 -3.41 -11.14
CA PHE A 100 -15.92 -3.98 -12.40
C PHE A 100 -15.31 -5.35 -12.66
N VAL A 101 -15.98 -6.16 -13.47
CA VAL A 101 -15.53 -7.49 -13.88
C VAL A 101 -14.27 -7.38 -14.75
N SER A 102 -13.25 -8.16 -14.41
CA SER A 102 -11.96 -8.18 -15.11
C SER A 102 -12.11 -8.52 -16.60
N PRO A 103 -11.12 -8.19 -17.45
CA PRO A 103 -11.19 -8.49 -18.88
C PRO A 103 -11.46 -9.97 -19.18
N GLY A 104 -10.92 -10.89 -18.36
CA GLY A 104 -11.15 -12.34 -18.52
C GLY A 104 -12.56 -12.81 -18.20
N GLY A 105 -13.31 -12.03 -17.43
CA GLY A 105 -14.68 -12.38 -17.04
C GLY A 105 -14.79 -13.19 -15.74
N GLU A 106 -13.68 -13.66 -15.19
CA GLU A 106 -13.63 -14.55 -14.02
C GLU A 106 -13.06 -13.87 -12.76
N GLY A 107 -12.83 -12.57 -12.81
CA GLY A 107 -12.25 -11.81 -11.70
C GLY A 107 -12.91 -10.47 -11.51
N LEU A 108 -12.58 -9.80 -10.41
CA LEU A 108 -13.14 -8.51 -10.00
C LEU A 108 -12.02 -7.52 -9.71
N LYS A 109 -12.13 -6.33 -10.30
CA LYS A 109 -11.27 -5.17 -9.97
C LYS A 109 -12.03 -4.29 -8.99
N VAL A 110 -11.40 -3.92 -7.89
CA VAL A 110 -12.00 -3.11 -6.82
C VAL A 110 -11.11 -1.93 -6.50
N PHE A 111 -11.71 -0.77 -6.28
CA PHE A 111 -11.00 0.48 -6.01
C PHE A 111 -11.51 1.09 -4.73
N VAL A 112 -10.58 1.52 -3.88
CA VAL A 112 -10.85 2.01 -2.52
C VAL A 112 -10.10 3.30 -2.30
N ARG A 113 -10.80 4.33 -1.81
CA ARG A 113 -10.16 5.60 -1.43
C ARG A 113 -9.46 5.48 -0.09
N VAL A 114 -8.23 5.99 0.01
CA VAL A 114 -7.42 5.97 1.23
C VAL A 114 -6.95 7.38 1.60
N ASP A 115 -6.61 7.61 2.85
CA ASP A 115 -6.19 8.91 3.40
C ASP A 115 -4.68 9.05 3.64
N CYS A 116 -3.87 8.24 2.98
CA CYS A 116 -2.42 8.30 3.15
C CYS A 116 -1.71 8.97 1.96
N PRO A 117 -0.50 9.52 2.15
CA PRO A 117 0.31 10.03 1.05
C PRO A 117 0.90 8.90 0.19
N ALA A 118 1.42 9.27 -1.00
CA ALA A 118 1.91 8.30 -1.99
C ALA A 118 3.01 7.36 -1.46
N GLU A 119 3.89 7.86 -0.61
CA GLU A 119 4.99 7.11 0.02
C GLU A 119 4.49 5.95 0.89
N ARG A 120 3.26 6.09 1.40
CA ARG A 120 2.62 5.08 2.24
C ARG A 120 1.66 4.15 1.49
N HIS A 121 1.53 4.30 0.17
CA HIS A 121 0.65 3.45 -0.64
C HIS A 121 0.97 1.95 -0.45
N GLY A 122 2.26 1.60 -0.44
CA GLY A 122 2.70 0.22 -0.20
C GLY A 122 2.36 -0.35 1.18
N GLU A 123 2.09 0.51 2.17
CA GLU A 123 1.61 0.14 3.52
C GLU A 123 0.08 0.07 3.56
N ALA A 124 -0.59 0.95 2.82
CA ALA A 124 -2.04 0.98 2.71
C ALA A 124 -2.59 -0.28 2.02
N TYR A 125 -1.92 -0.74 0.96
CA TYR A 125 -2.36 -1.88 0.17
C TYR A 125 -2.68 -3.14 1.02
N PRO A 126 -1.77 -3.68 1.85
CA PRO A 126 -2.06 -4.89 2.62
C PRO A 126 -3.19 -4.71 3.64
N LEU A 127 -3.41 -3.52 4.16
CA LEU A 127 -4.51 -3.23 5.10
C LEU A 127 -5.86 -3.29 4.38
N VAL A 128 -5.95 -2.62 3.23
CA VAL A 128 -7.14 -2.63 2.37
C VAL A 128 -7.39 -4.05 1.86
N ALA A 129 -6.35 -4.74 1.36
CA ALA A 129 -6.45 -6.11 0.86
C ALA A 129 -7.00 -7.06 1.94
N ALA A 130 -6.42 -7.07 3.14
CA ALA A 130 -6.86 -7.93 4.24
C ALA A 130 -8.33 -7.68 4.64
N PHE A 131 -8.80 -6.42 4.60
CA PHE A 131 -10.18 -6.09 4.89
C PHE A 131 -11.15 -6.69 3.84
N PHE A 132 -10.85 -6.51 2.55
CA PHE A 132 -11.68 -7.03 1.47
C PHE A 132 -11.58 -8.56 1.34
N GLU A 133 -10.40 -9.16 1.52
CA GLU A 133 -10.18 -10.60 1.54
C GLU A 133 -10.97 -11.28 2.66
N LYS A 134 -11.02 -10.67 3.84
CA LYS A 134 -11.83 -11.17 4.96
C LYS A 134 -13.33 -11.11 4.63
N ALA A 135 -13.79 -10.04 3.99
CA ALA A 135 -15.20 -9.87 3.62
C ALA A 135 -15.63 -10.82 2.48
N GLY A 136 -14.74 -11.06 1.50
CA GLY A 136 -15.03 -11.86 0.31
C GLY A 136 -14.61 -13.32 0.40
N GLY A 137 -13.75 -13.69 1.37
CA GLY A 137 -13.21 -15.05 1.49
C GLY A 137 -12.27 -15.45 0.33
N VAL A 138 -11.75 -14.48 -0.44
CA VAL A 138 -10.90 -14.68 -1.62
C VAL A 138 -9.65 -13.81 -1.50
N ALA A 139 -8.48 -14.35 -1.83
CA ALA A 139 -7.23 -13.60 -1.82
C ALA A 139 -7.11 -12.66 -3.04
N SER A 140 -6.51 -11.50 -2.84
CA SER A 140 -6.19 -10.54 -3.90
C SER A 140 -4.78 -10.76 -4.47
N ASP A 141 -4.50 -10.27 -5.70
CA ASP A 141 -3.15 -10.32 -6.29
C ASP A 141 -2.22 -9.31 -5.59
N ALA A 142 -1.30 -9.81 -4.77
CA ALA A 142 -0.32 -9.01 -4.03
C ALA A 142 0.58 -8.12 -4.92
N LYS A 143 0.66 -8.40 -6.23
CA LYS A 143 1.40 -7.55 -7.18
C LYS A 143 0.76 -6.18 -7.36
N CYS A 144 -0.52 -6.02 -7.03
CA CYS A 144 -1.21 -4.73 -7.07
C CYS A 144 -0.78 -3.75 -5.97
N LYS A 145 0.10 -4.16 -5.05
CA LYS A 145 0.78 -3.31 -4.08
C LYS A 145 1.61 -2.19 -4.72
N ASP A 146 2.08 -2.40 -5.94
CA ASP A 146 2.87 -1.40 -6.66
C ASP A 146 1.97 -0.23 -7.09
N ILE A 147 2.30 0.98 -6.62
CA ILE A 147 1.58 2.23 -6.92
C ILE A 147 1.49 2.50 -8.44
N SER A 148 2.47 2.03 -9.21
CA SER A 148 2.51 2.18 -10.67
C SER A 148 1.75 1.09 -11.43
N ARG A 149 1.06 0.17 -10.71
CA ARG A 149 0.39 -0.96 -11.32
C ARG A 149 -0.67 -0.52 -12.34
N CYS A 150 -0.54 -1.00 -13.57
CA CYS A 150 -1.52 -0.80 -14.62
C CYS A 150 -2.69 -1.78 -14.46
N CYS A 151 -3.90 -1.24 -14.56
CA CYS A 151 -5.15 -1.98 -14.57
C CYS A 151 -5.75 -1.95 -15.99
N TYR A 152 -6.07 -3.10 -16.56
CA TYR A 152 -6.78 -3.16 -17.85
C TYR A 152 -8.27 -2.89 -17.67
N VAL A 153 -8.87 -2.23 -18.66
CA VAL A 153 -10.33 -2.00 -18.71
C VAL A 153 -11.10 -3.31 -18.83
N GLY A 154 -12.37 -3.30 -18.41
CA GLY A 154 -13.31 -4.41 -18.51
C GLY A 154 -14.43 -4.18 -19.54
N ASP A 155 -15.30 -5.18 -19.71
CA ASP A 155 -16.58 -5.06 -20.39
C ASP A 155 -17.67 -5.49 -19.40
N ASP A 156 -18.27 -4.50 -18.71
CA ASP A 156 -19.19 -4.70 -17.61
C ASP A 156 -20.24 -3.58 -17.60
N GLY A 157 -21.46 -3.90 -18.05
CA GLY A 157 -22.59 -2.96 -18.05
C GLY A 157 -23.08 -2.58 -16.66
N GLU A 158 -22.76 -3.40 -15.63
CA GLU A 158 -23.16 -3.22 -14.24
C GLU A 158 -21.99 -2.74 -13.35
N ALA A 159 -20.90 -2.29 -13.95
CA ALA A 159 -19.76 -1.76 -13.20
C ALA A 159 -20.21 -0.75 -12.14
N TYR A 160 -19.71 -0.89 -10.92
CA TYR A 160 -20.17 -0.11 -9.77
C TYR A 160 -19.31 1.15 -9.58
N TYR A 161 -19.95 2.25 -9.18
CA TYR A 161 -19.29 3.47 -8.74
C TYR A 161 -20.12 4.15 -7.64
N ASN A 162 -19.49 4.48 -6.54
CA ASN A 162 -20.07 5.21 -5.41
C ASN A 162 -19.23 6.46 -5.10
N PRO A 163 -19.66 7.66 -5.51
CA PRO A 163 -18.92 8.90 -5.21
C PRO A 163 -18.85 9.20 -3.70
N ASP A 164 -19.81 8.70 -2.93
CA ASP A 164 -19.94 8.91 -1.48
C ASP A 164 -19.27 7.78 -0.67
N ALA A 165 -18.42 6.95 -1.33
CA ALA A 165 -17.71 5.89 -0.62
C ALA A 165 -16.85 6.46 0.51
N GLU A 166 -16.94 5.82 1.68
CA GLU A 166 -16.13 6.16 2.84
C GLU A 166 -14.64 5.99 2.55
N VAL A 167 -13.84 6.91 3.03
CA VAL A 167 -12.38 6.81 2.95
C VAL A 167 -11.92 5.72 3.90
N PHE A 168 -11.14 4.77 3.40
CA PHE A 168 -10.50 3.76 4.22
C PHE A 168 -9.31 4.39 4.95
N HIS A 169 -9.44 4.55 6.27
CA HIS A 169 -8.41 5.18 7.11
C HIS A 169 -7.21 4.27 7.28
N ILE A 170 -6.05 4.76 6.85
CA ILE A 170 -4.78 4.10 7.07
C ILE A 170 -4.20 4.60 8.38
N PRO A 171 -4.11 3.75 9.42
CA PRO A 171 -3.58 4.17 10.71
C PRO A 171 -2.26 4.91 10.49
N GLU A 172 -2.14 6.09 11.07
CA GLU A 172 -0.81 6.68 11.15
C GLU A 172 0.08 5.62 11.79
N LYS A 173 1.24 5.35 11.16
CA LYS A 173 2.29 4.71 11.95
C LYS A 173 2.39 5.61 13.18
N GLN A 174 1.90 5.12 14.32
CA GLN A 174 2.46 5.62 15.56
C GLN A 174 3.93 5.50 15.32
N SER A 175 4.58 6.64 15.09
CA SER A 175 6.03 6.65 14.92
C SER A 175 6.51 5.94 16.18
N ALA A 176 6.84 4.65 16.01
CA ALA A 176 7.56 3.96 17.00
C ALA A 176 8.78 4.85 17.21
N GLU A 177 8.72 5.65 18.29
CA GLU A 177 9.75 6.61 18.64
C GLU A 177 9.76 7.90 17.81
N LYS A 178 8.75 8.76 17.99
CA LYS A 178 8.96 10.20 17.82
C LYS A 178 9.82 10.66 18.99
N GLY A 179 11.13 10.53 18.83
CA GLY A 179 12.11 11.08 19.73
C GLY A 179 13.02 10.02 20.38
N VAL A 180 14.27 10.44 20.57
CA VAL A 180 15.31 9.69 21.26
C VAL A 180 14.89 9.27 22.65
N ASP A 181 14.02 10.05 23.33
CA ASP A 181 13.55 9.76 24.68
C ASP A 181 12.71 8.48 24.76
N ALA A 182 11.77 8.30 23.85
CA ALA A 182 10.94 7.08 23.77
C ALA A 182 11.78 5.85 23.37
N PHE A 183 12.79 6.05 22.52
CA PHE A 183 13.75 5.00 22.17
C PHE A 183 14.57 4.57 23.38
N VAL A 184 15.16 5.55 24.11
CA VAL A 184 15.95 5.30 25.32
C VAL A 184 15.12 4.56 26.37
N ALA A 185 13.89 5.03 26.63
CA ALA A 185 12.98 4.39 27.56
C ALA A 185 12.76 2.89 27.24
N ARG A 186 12.34 2.57 26.02
CA ARG A 186 12.08 1.17 25.60
C ARG A 186 13.34 0.31 25.56
N PHE A 187 14.47 0.90 25.21
CA PHE A 187 15.74 0.17 25.25
C PHE A 187 16.08 -0.26 26.67
N LEU A 188 15.95 0.67 27.64
CA LEU A 188 16.23 0.42 29.04
C LEU A 188 15.22 -0.53 29.72
N ASP A 189 13.95 -0.49 29.30
CA ASP A 189 12.94 -1.45 29.75
C ASP A 189 13.28 -2.88 29.32
N ARG A 190 13.80 -3.03 28.09
CA ARG A 190 14.20 -4.34 27.54
C ARG A 190 15.55 -4.83 28.07
N ILE A 191 16.49 -3.91 28.28
CA ILE A 191 17.86 -4.19 28.73
C ILE A 191 18.16 -3.25 29.90
N PRO A 192 17.71 -3.60 31.10
CA PRO A 192 17.91 -2.75 32.27
C PRO A 192 19.41 -2.63 32.62
N PRO A 193 19.87 -1.44 33.04
CA PRO A 193 21.26 -1.18 33.44
C PRO A 193 21.54 -1.77 34.84
N LEU A 194 21.95 -3.03 34.85
CA LEU A 194 22.30 -3.71 36.10
C LEU A 194 23.58 -3.16 36.71
N ALA A 195 23.70 -3.20 38.03
CA ALA A 195 24.91 -2.81 38.76
C ALA A 195 26.11 -3.63 38.22
N GLY A 196 27.21 -2.93 37.90
CA GLY A 196 28.40 -3.54 37.30
C GLY A 196 28.39 -3.68 35.75
N ALA A 197 27.22 -3.52 35.10
CA ALA A 197 27.09 -3.61 33.65
C ALA A 197 26.53 -2.32 33.00
N ARG A 198 26.37 -1.23 33.76
CA ARG A 198 25.74 0.01 33.30
C ARG A 198 26.45 0.61 32.08
N ASN A 199 27.77 0.71 32.11
CA ASN A 199 28.55 1.23 30.98
C ASN A 199 28.31 0.42 29.69
N GLN A 200 28.29 -0.91 29.78
CA GLN A 200 28.04 -1.76 28.62
C GLN A 200 26.60 -1.59 28.07
N THR A 201 25.63 -1.42 28.95
CA THR A 201 24.24 -1.15 28.53
C THR A 201 24.14 0.18 27.82
N VAL A 202 24.76 1.25 28.35
CA VAL A 202 24.78 2.59 27.76
C VAL A 202 25.54 2.61 26.43
N TYR A 203 26.68 1.94 26.33
CA TYR A 203 27.38 1.75 25.06
C TYR A 203 26.53 1.10 23.99
N ARG A 204 25.88 -0.02 24.31
CA ARG A 204 24.97 -0.71 23.37
C ARG A 204 23.80 0.17 22.95
N LEU A 205 23.25 0.95 23.86
CA LEU A 205 22.19 1.92 23.58
C LEU A 205 22.69 2.98 22.58
N GLY A 206 23.89 3.54 22.82
CA GLY A 206 24.52 4.53 21.92
C GLY A 206 24.74 3.99 20.52
N CYS A 207 25.26 2.77 20.38
CA CYS A 207 25.41 2.11 19.08
C CYS A 207 24.09 1.93 18.36
N GLU A 208 23.03 1.53 19.06
CA GLU A 208 21.71 1.34 18.46
C GLU A 208 21.03 2.67 18.12
N ALA A 209 21.19 3.71 18.95
CA ALA A 209 20.72 5.06 18.69
C ALA A 209 21.37 5.64 17.41
N ASN A 210 22.68 5.49 17.27
CA ASN A 210 23.42 5.94 16.09
C ASN A 210 22.95 5.22 14.81
N ARG A 211 22.74 3.91 14.84
CA ARG A 211 22.20 3.15 13.70
C ARG A 211 20.81 3.63 13.27
N ARG A 212 20.03 4.20 14.19
CA ARG A 212 18.70 4.77 13.94
C ARG A 212 18.73 6.23 13.54
N GLY A 213 19.91 6.85 13.50
CA GLY A 213 20.12 8.24 13.11
C GLY A 213 19.79 9.26 14.19
N PHE A 214 19.70 8.86 15.46
CA PHE A 214 19.58 9.80 16.58
C PHE A 214 20.90 10.52 16.83
N SER A 215 20.81 11.81 17.17
CA SER A 215 22.00 12.59 17.49
C SER A 215 22.61 12.12 18.82
N TYR A 216 23.93 12.20 18.89
CA TYR A 216 24.69 11.91 20.13
C TYR A 216 24.19 12.76 21.30
N THR A 217 24.08 14.08 21.07
CA THR A 217 23.71 15.06 22.11
C THR A 217 22.35 14.77 22.71
N GLU A 218 21.33 14.49 21.88
CA GLU A 218 19.98 14.13 22.32
C GLU A 218 19.98 12.80 23.07
N THR A 219 20.72 11.80 22.55
CA THR A 219 20.84 10.49 23.21
C THR A 219 21.49 10.61 24.57
N ALA A 220 22.58 11.37 24.70
CA ALA A 220 23.28 11.61 25.97
C ALA A 220 22.40 12.31 26.99
N ALA A 221 21.68 13.36 26.58
CA ALA A 221 20.73 14.07 27.46
C ALA A 221 19.63 13.14 27.99
N CYS A 222 19.02 12.30 27.14
CA CYS A 222 17.99 11.36 27.55
C CYS A 222 18.53 10.25 28.47
N CYS A 223 19.75 9.73 28.19
CA CYS A 223 20.38 8.75 29.06
C CYS A 223 20.72 9.35 30.44
N THR A 224 21.26 10.55 30.48
CA THR A 224 21.60 11.26 31.74
C THR A 224 20.35 11.48 32.58
N LEU A 225 19.27 11.98 31.97
CA LEU A 225 17.99 12.20 32.67
C LEU A 225 17.44 10.94 33.34
N ARG A 226 17.63 9.77 32.71
CA ARG A 226 17.05 8.50 33.17
C ARG A 226 17.97 7.66 34.05
N LEU A 227 19.28 7.79 33.90
CA LEU A 227 20.27 6.90 34.52
C LEU A 227 21.16 7.57 35.54
N GLN A 228 21.22 8.91 35.57
CA GLN A 228 22.09 9.61 36.52
C GLN A 228 21.67 9.28 37.95
N ALA A 229 22.66 8.85 38.72
CA ALA A 229 22.55 8.54 40.15
C ALA A 229 23.87 8.91 40.85
N ALA A 230 23.91 8.85 42.18
CA ALA A 230 25.09 9.15 42.94
C ALA A 230 26.31 8.27 42.57
N ASP A 231 26.02 7.03 42.12
CA ASP A 231 27.01 6.01 41.74
C ASP A 231 27.11 5.81 40.21
N PHE A 232 26.52 6.71 39.42
CA PHE A 232 26.57 6.71 37.96
C PHE A 232 26.37 8.14 37.43
N THR A 233 27.45 8.84 37.23
CA THR A 233 27.48 10.27 36.91
C THR A 233 27.19 10.56 35.42
N ALA A 234 26.80 11.78 35.11
CA ALA A 234 26.66 12.24 33.71
C ALA A 234 27.93 12.04 32.89
N THR A 235 29.09 12.29 33.48
CA THR A 235 30.39 12.10 32.81
C THR A 235 30.63 10.63 32.46
N GLU A 236 30.29 9.70 33.34
CA GLU A 236 30.43 8.26 33.07
C GLU A 236 29.46 7.79 31.97
N ILE A 237 28.23 8.34 31.94
CA ILE A 237 27.25 8.07 30.88
C ILE A 237 27.78 8.57 29.54
N GLU A 238 28.29 9.78 29.45
CA GLU A 238 28.87 10.33 28.22
C GLU A 238 30.08 9.53 27.77
N GLN A 239 30.99 9.15 28.67
CA GLN A 239 32.14 8.30 28.34
C GLN A 239 31.69 6.93 27.81
N ALA A 240 30.67 6.31 28.41
CA ALA A 240 30.13 5.03 27.97
C ALA A 240 29.46 5.10 26.58
N LEU A 241 28.87 6.24 26.22
CA LEU A 241 28.27 6.46 24.90
C LEU A 241 29.34 6.68 23.82
N HIS A 242 30.54 7.19 24.18
CA HIS A 242 31.64 7.47 23.27
C HIS A 242 32.58 6.29 23.03
N SER A 243 32.53 5.25 23.85
CA SER A 243 33.40 4.07 23.75
C SER A 243 33.05 3.17 22.57
#